data_9c3b526ad72d63c0ccc377669fc937b0
#
_entry.id   9c3b526ad72d63c0ccc377669fc937b0
#
_cell.length_a   1.000
_cell.length_b   1.000
_cell.length_c   1.000
_cell.angle_alpha   90.00
_cell.angle_beta   90.00
_cell.angle_gamma   90.00
#
_symmetry.space_group_name_H-M   'P 1'
#
loop_
_entity.id
_entity.type
_entity.pdbx_description
1 polymer ?
#
loop_
_entity_poly.entity_id
_entity_poly.type
_entity_poly.pdbx_seq_one_letter_code
_entity_poly.pdbx_strand_id
1 'polypeptide(L)'
;MLLATASLKAADQPSLAERLGYKATDKLLIVNGDDAGMCHTANLATTECMEKGFMRCATIMTPCPWFPEIVSYAKSHPEKDFGVHLTHTSEWGKYRWGSVAPSDQVPGMLDKQGYLWPEVMDVYGHAKPEEALIEGRAQIKRALAAGIDVSHIDSHMGTMQMHPAFVKAYVQLAVEFDLPIRMASQETLSKMGHPELRGEISAKGILFPDYFVYEELKDEKKQDVKTFWLGVVRKLRPGVTELYIHAGTPSDELKAITGSWQTRSQEFEVFTNDEEMKSLIAEQKITPIGYRPLRDLQRKERQQAK
;
A
#
# COMPACT_ATOMS: atom_id res chain seq x y z
N MET A 1 -5.20 -28.63 -40.45
CA MET A 1 -6.15 -27.57 -40.08
C MET A 1 -5.53 -26.80 -38.90
N LEU A 2 -4.75 -25.73 -39.20
CA LEU A 2 -4.09 -24.91 -38.20
C LEU A 2 -5.15 -23.95 -37.61
N LEU A 3 -5.39 -24.07 -36.32
CA LEU A 3 -6.16 -23.07 -35.58
C LEU A 3 -5.25 -21.85 -35.37
N ALA A 4 -5.52 -20.79 -36.11
CA ALA A 4 -4.93 -19.49 -35.85
C ALA A 4 -5.57 -18.90 -34.57
N THR A 5 -4.83 -18.94 -33.45
CA THR A 5 -5.15 -18.16 -32.29
C THR A 5 -4.84 -16.69 -32.61
N ALA A 6 -5.89 -15.94 -32.92
CA ALA A 6 -5.79 -14.50 -33.10
C ALA A 6 -5.37 -13.87 -31.77
N SER A 7 -4.14 -13.37 -31.73
CA SER A 7 -3.66 -12.48 -30.65
C SER A 7 -4.50 -11.20 -30.76
N LEU A 8 -5.51 -11.05 -29.91
CA LEU A 8 -6.24 -9.80 -29.74
C LEU A 8 -5.23 -8.71 -29.36
N LYS A 9 -5.18 -7.64 -30.16
CA LYS A 9 -4.34 -6.48 -29.88
C LYS A 9 -4.71 -5.89 -28.51
N ALA A 10 -3.72 -5.45 -27.74
CA ALA A 10 -3.87 -4.85 -26.41
C ALA A 10 -4.85 -3.64 -26.34
N ALA A 11 -5.35 -3.18 -27.49
CA ALA A 11 -6.32 -2.09 -27.61
C ALA A 11 -7.80 -2.51 -27.39
N ASP A 12 -8.12 -3.81 -27.28
CA ASP A 12 -9.50 -4.31 -27.19
C ASP A 12 -9.89 -4.82 -25.79
N GLN A 13 -8.99 -4.76 -24.81
CA GLN A 13 -9.31 -5.17 -23.44
C GLN A 13 -9.89 -3.98 -22.65
N PRO A 14 -11.00 -4.18 -21.91
CA PRO A 14 -11.53 -3.14 -21.04
C PRO A 14 -10.47 -2.64 -20.03
N SER A 15 -10.41 -1.33 -19.83
CA SER A 15 -9.56 -0.73 -18.80
C SER A 15 -9.90 -1.24 -17.40
N LEU A 16 -8.99 -1.08 -16.43
CA LEU A 16 -9.28 -1.47 -15.05
C LEU A 16 -10.53 -0.76 -14.51
N ALA A 17 -10.73 0.52 -14.83
CA ALA A 17 -11.92 1.26 -14.45
C ALA A 17 -13.20 0.61 -15.00
N GLU A 18 -13.22 0.22 -16.29
CA GLU A 18 -14.38 -0.47 -16.89
C GLU A 18 -14.63 -1.84 -16.27
N ARG A 19 -13.60 -2.61 -15.99
CA ARG A 19 -13.70 -3.90 -15.29
C ARG A 19 -14.26 -3.75 -13.87
N LEU A 20 -14.00 -2.61 -13.22
CA LEU A 20 -14.58 -2.24 -11.93
C LEU A 20 -16.01 -1.68 -12.03
N GLY A 21 -16.57 -1.54 -13.25
CA GLY A 21 -17.95 -1.06 -13.46
C GLY A 21 -18.07 0.46 -13.66
N TYR A 22 -16.97 1.16 -13.86
CA TYR A 22 -16.91 2.60 -14.17
C TYR A 22 -16.71 2.84 -15.67
N LYS A 23 -16.68 4.10 -16.08
CA LYS A 23 -16.35 4.45 -17.47
C LYS A 23 -14.84 4.54 -17.65
N ALA A 24 -14.35 4.29 -18.86
CA ALA A 24 -12.92 4.44 -19.19
C ALA A 24 -12.40 5.87 -18.96
N THR A 25 -13.29 6.86 -18.93
CA THR A 25 -12.95 8.27 -18.67
C THR A 25 -12.98 8.67 -17.22
N ASP A 26 -13.44 7.80 -16.33
CA ASP A 26 -13.57 8.13 -14.90
C ASP A 26 -12.19 8.12 -14.21
N LYS A 27 -12.04 9.02 -13.23
CA LYS A 27 -10.85 9.12 -12.39
C LYS A 27 -11.16 8.47 -11.05
N LEU A 28 -10.54 7.32 -10.80
CA LEU A 28 -10.67 6.59 -9.54
C LEU A 28 -9.42 6.83 -8.71
N LEU A 29 -9.59 7.19 -7.45
CA LEU A 29 -8.50 7.52 -6.55
C LEU A 29 -8.50 6.58 -5.33
N ILE A 30 -7.40 5.87 -5.15
CA ILE A 30 -7.07 5.17 -3.91
C ILE A 30 -6.15 6.08 -3.10
N VAL A 31 -6.64 6.56 -1.96
CA VAL A 31 -5.83 7.17 -0.91
C VAL A 31 -5.60 6.07 0.12
N ASN A 32 -4.41 5.48 0.14
CA ASN A 32 -4.05 4.46 1.11
C ASN A 32 -3.39 5.10 2.34
N GLY A 33 -3.85 4.73 3.53
CA GLY A 33 -3.22 5.13 4.79
C GLY A 33 -2.16 4.12 5.19
N ASP A 34 -0.90 4.46 5.01
CA ASP A 34 0.21 3.63 5.43
C ASP A 34 0.40 3.71 6.96
N ASP A 35 1.08 2.75 7.55
CA ASP A 35 1.49 2.67 8.95
C ASP A 35 0.37 2.52 9.99
N ALA A 36 -0.84 2.07 9.64
CA ALA A 36 -1.83 1.72 10.66
C ALA A 36 -1.30 0.62 11.58
N GLY A 37 -1.53 0.74 12.88
CA GLY A 37 -0.98 -0.17 13.90
C GLY A 37 0.40 0.24 14.43
N MET A 38 1.04 1.25 13.83
CA MET A 38 2.33 1.77 14.27
C MET A 38 2.25 2.27 15.71
N CYS A 39 1.41 3.27 15.97
CA CYS A 39 1.20 3.86 17.30
C CYS A 39 -0.24 4.30 17.47
N HIS A 40 -0.63 4.65 18.71
CA HIS A 40 -2.00 5.06 19.03
C HIS A 40 -2.47 6.26 18.19
N THR A 41 -1.65 7.29 18.10
CA THR A 41 -1.98 8.50 17.33
C THR A 41 -2.11 8.27 15.84
N ALA A 42 -1.34 7.36 15.26
CA ALA A 42 -1.49 6.95 13.85
C ALA A 42 -2.81 6.19 13.65
N ASN A 43 -3.18 5.30 14.59
CA ASN A 43 -4.46 4.58 14.52
C ASN A 43 -5.65 5.55 14.57
N LEU A 44 -5.65 6.50 15.50
CA LEU A 44 -6.72 7.50 15.61
C LEU A 44 -6.87 8.33 14.34
N ALA A 45 -5.75 8.83 13.80
CA ALA A 45 -5.77 9.62 12.56
C ALA A 45 -6.23 8.78 11.35
N THR A 46 -5.76 7.54 11.24
CA THR A 46 -6.17 6.62 10.18
C THR A 46 -7.67 6.36 10.21
N THR A 47 -8.21 5.99 11.36
CA THR A 47 -9.64 5.69 11.51
C THR A 47 -10.50 6.92 11.23
N GLU A 48 -10.12 8.08 11.74
CA GLU A 48 -10.85 9.34 11.50
C GLU A 48 -10.81 9.74 10.01
N CYS A 49 -9.66 9.60 9.34
CA CYS A 49 -9.54 9.89 7.92
C CYS A 49 -10.38 8.91 7.06
N MET A 50 -10.49 7.63 7.47
CA MET A 50 -11.36 6.64 6.83
C MET A 50 -12.85 6.93 7.04
N GLU A 51 -13.23 7.54 8.15
CA GLU A 51 -14.62 7.87 8.44
C GLU A 51 -15.08 9.17 7.79
N LYS A 52 -14.28 10.22 7.87
CA LYS A 52 -14.66 11.58 7.50
C LYS A 52 -14.00 12.08 6.21
N GLY A 53 -12.83 11.53 5.86
CA GLY A 53 -11.99 12.01 4.76
C GLY A 53 -12.11 11.20 3.47
N PHE A 54 -11.06 11.24 2.67
CA PHE A 54 -10.97 10.58 1.37
C PHE A 54 -10.24 9.24 1.40
N MET A 55 -9.63 8.86 2.52
CA MET A 55 -9.00 7.56 2.70
C MET A 55 -10.08 6.47 2.71
N ARG A 56 -9.99 5.53 1.79
CA ARG A 56 -10.94 4.41 1.69
C ARG A 56 -10.31 3.07 2.08
N CYS A 57 -8.99 3.02 2.18
CA CYS A 57 -8.24 1.86 2.66
C CYS A 57 -7.01 2.29 3.46
N ALA A 58 -6.50 1.37 4.27
CA ALA A 58 -5.26 1.55 5.01
C ALA A 58 -4.49 0.23 5.10
N THR A 59 -3.18 0.29 5.27
CA THR A 59 -2.35 -0.90 5.46
C THR A 59 -1.73 -0.97 6.84
N ILE A 60 -1.77 -2.16 7.43
CA ILE A 60 -1.48 -2.41 8.83
C ILE A 60 -0.09 -3.01 9.02
N MET A 61 0.72 -2.37 9.87
CA MET A 61 2.01 -2.86 10.35
C MET A 61 1.81 -3.92 11.44
N THR A 62 1.71 -5.17 11.05
CA THR A 62 1.40 -6.27 11.99
C THR A 62 2.45 -6.52 13.06
N PRO A 63 3.79 -6.26 12.89
CA PRO A 63 4.76 -6.44 13.95
C PRO A 63 4.68 -5.35 15.03
N CYS A 64 4.03 -4.22 14.78
CA CYS A 64 4.00 -3.08 15.69
C CYS A 64 3.11 -3.31 16.93
N PRO A 65 3.47 -2.70 18.08
CA PRO A 65 2.76 -2.92 19.36
C PRO A 65 1.30 -2.47 19.38
N TRP A 66 0.90 -1.49 18.56
CA TRP A 66 -0.48 -0.99 18.51
C TRP A 66 -1.38 -1.70 17.48
N PHE A 67 -0.87 -2.81 16.92
CA PHE A 67 -1.65 -3.72 16.06
C PHE A 67 -2.99 -4.16 16.68
N PRO A 68 -3.08 -4.56 17.97
CA PRO A 68 -4.37 -4.99 18.55
C PRO A 68 -5.46 -3.92 18.53
N GLU A 69 -5.11 -2.64 18.62
CA GLU A 69 -6.07 -1.55 18.59
C GLU A 69 -6.72 -1.40 17.21
N ILE A 70 -5.90 -1.37 16.15
CA ILE A 70 -6.44 -1.27 14.79
C ILE A 70 -7.22 -2.54 14.39
N VAL A 71 -6.83 -3.71 14.91
CA VAL A 71 -7.61 -4.95 14.77
C VAL A 71 -8.99 -4.82 15.40
N SER A 72 -9.07 -4.27 16.60
CA SER A 72 -10.36 -4.05 17.28
C SER A 72 -11.28 -3.16 16.45
N TYR A 73 -10.73 -2.08 15.91
CA TYR A 73 -11.48 -1.18 15.02
C TYR A 73 -11.92 -1.91 13.74
N ALA A 74 -11.01 -2.59 13.03
CA ALA A 74 -11.32 -3.30 11.78
C ALA A 74 -12.42 -4.35 11.97
N LYS A 75 -12.43 -5.07 13.10
CA LYS A 75 -13.47 -6.05 13.42
C LYS A 75 -14.83 -5.44 13.69
N SER A 76 -14.89 -4.25 14.30
CA SER A 76 -16.14 -3.54 14.56
C SER A 76 -16.67 -2.77 13.34
N HIS A 77 -15.82 -2.59 12.31
CA HIS A 77 -16.15 -1.88 11.07
C HIS A 77 -15.79 -2.73 9.84
N PRO A 78 -16.50 -3.85 9.60
CA PRO A 78 -16.14 -4.80 8.52
C PRO A 78 -16.30 -4.19 7.11
N GLU A 79 -17.01 -3.07 6.98
CA GLU A 79 -17.11 -2.32 5.74
C GLU A 79 -15.84 -1.55 5.40
N LYS A 80 -14.96 -1.29 6.37
CA LYS A 80 -13.68 -0.61 6.13
C LYS A 80 -12.66 -1.54 5.49
N ASP A 81 -11.82 -0.98 4.66
CA ASP A 81 -10.90 -1.71 3.80
C ASP A 81 -9.47 -1.67 4.38
N PHE A 82 -8.96 -2.83 4.79
CA PHE A 82 -7.63 -2.95 5.35
C PHE A 82 -6.77 -3.95 4.59
N GLY A 83 -5.54 -3.53 4.27
CA GLY A 83 -4.46 -4.37 3.77
C GLY A 83 -3.38 -4.64 4.80
N VAL A 84 -2.31 -5.32 4.39
CA VAL A 84 -1.11 -5.54 5.22
C VAL A 84 0.05 -4.73 4.67
N HIS A 85 0.60 -3.84 5.50
CA HIS A 85 1.83 -3.10 5.25
C HIS A 85 3.01 -4.01 5.59
N LEU A 86 3.51 -4.75 4.59
CA LEU A 86 4.60 -5.70 4.78
C LEU A 86 5.83 -5.00 5.33
N THR A 87 6.07 -5.17 6.60
CA THR A 87 7.05 -4.43 7.39
C THR A 87 8.29 -5.27 7.58
N HIS A 88 9.36 -4.91 6.86
CA HIS A 88 10.65 -5.61 6.87
C HIS A 88 11.78 -4.76 7.47
N THR A 89 11.45 -3.54 7.92
CA THR A 89 12.36 -2.59 8.54
C THR A 89 11.80 -2.07 9.85
N SER A 90 12.65 -1.48 10.70
CA SER A 90 12.28 -0.85 11.98
C SER A 90 13.18 0.36 12.21
N GLU A 91 12.86 1.49 11.57
CA GLU A 91 13.77 2.63 11.38
C GLU A 91 13.87 3.59 12.57
N TRP A 92 12.90 3.58 13.50
CA TRP A 92 12.88 4.57 14.58
C TRP A 92 13.70 4.14 15.78
N GLY A 93 14.75 4.88 16.09
CA GLY A 93 15.76 4.50 17.06
C GLY A 93 15.26 4.23 18.49
N LYS A 94 14.14 4.86 18.90
CA LYS A 94 13.54 4.69 20.25
C LYS A 94 12.30 3.82 20.27
N TYR A 95 11.81 3.41 19.11
CA TYR A 95 10.58 2.64 18.95
C TYR A 95 10.80 1.58 17.87
N ARG A 96 11.20 0.39 18.31
CA ARG A 96 11.63 -0.71 17.47
C ARG A 96 10.78 -1.96 17.68
N TRP A 97 10.68 -2.77 16.64
CA TRP A 97 9.98 -4.06 16.66
C TRP A 97 10.80 -5.15 15.97
N GLY A 98 10.57 -6.40 16.38
CA GLY A 98 11.15 -7.58 15.77
C GLY A 98 10.25 -8.19 14.70
N SER A 99 10.62 -9.39 14.23
CA SER A 99 9.85 -10.17 13.27
C SER A 99 8.58 -10.76 13.88
N VAL A 100 7.57 -11.01 13.04
CA VAL A 100 6.40 -11.83 13.36
C VAL A 100 6.72 -13.32 13.21
N ALA A 101 7.55 -13.67 12.25
CA ALA A 101 8.08 -15.03 12.12
C ALA A 101 9.05 -15.35 13.27
N PRO A 102 9.20 -16.63 13.66
CA PRO A 102 10.24 -17.05 14.59
C PRO A 102 11.63 -16.59 14.13
N SER A 103 12.40 -16.04 15.05
CA SER A 103 13.72 -15.42 14.76
C SER A 103 14.73 -16.39 14.15
N ASP A 104 14.64 -17.68 14.47
CA ASP A 104 15.46 -18.74 13.90
C ASP A 104 15.12 -19.07 12.44
N GLN A 105 13.97 -18.65 11.94
CA GLN A 105 13.57 -18.80 10.54
C GLN A 105 13.95 -17.61 9.67
N VAL A 106 14.20 -16.44 10.28
CA VAL A 106 14.52 -15.19 9.61
C VAL A 106 15.73 -14.47 10.24
N PRO A 107 16.84 -15.19 10.51
CA PRO A 107 17.97 -14.63 11.24
C PRO A 107 18.61 -13.43 10.51
N GLY A 108 18.63 -13.43 9.17
CA GLY A 108 19.17 -12.32 8.38
C GLY A 108 18.29 -11.07 8.41
N MET A 109 17.02 -11.17 8.77
CA MET A 109 16.12 -10.04 8.92
C MET A 109 16.36 -9.23 10.18
N LEU A 110 17.10 -9.77 11.15
CA LEU A 110 17.23 -9.20 12.48
C LEU A 110 18.65 -8.67 12.74
N ASP A 111 18.72 -7.54 13.43
CA ASP A 111 19.97 -7.02 13.97
C ASP A 111 20.41 -7.79 15.24
N LYS A 112 21.57 -7.44 15.78
CA LYS A 112 22.13 -8.08 16.99
C LYS A 112 21.27 -7.92 18.25
N GLN A 113 20.30 -6.99 18.23
CA GLN A 113 19.37 -6.74 19.34
C GLN A 113 18.05 -7.48 19.18
N GLY A 114 17.85 -8.17 18.03
CA GLY A 114 16.63 -8.91 17.72
C GLY A 114 15.52 -8.05 17.10
N TYR A 115 15.83 -6.84 16.64
CA TYR A 115 14.89 -5.99 15.88
C TYR A 115 15.10 -6.16 14.38
N LEU A 116 14.07 -5.90 13.59
CA LEU A 116 14.23 -5.74 12.15
C LEU A 116 15.22 -4.62 11.85
N TRP A 117 15.97 -4.72 10.75
CA TRP A 117 16.95 -3.71 10.35
C TRP A 117 16.34 -2.33 10.19
N PRO A 118 17.05 -1.24 10.50
CA PRO A 118 16.49 0.11 10.36
C PRO A 118 16.34 0.56 8.90
N GLU A 119 17.28 0.15 8.03
CA GLU A 119 17.33 0.64 6.66
C GLU A 119 17.08 -0.48 5.64
N VAL A 120 16.46 -0.12 4.52
CA VAL A 120 16.21 -1.04 3.41
C VAL A 120 17.50 -1.69 2.89
N MET A 121 18.57 -0.91 2.81
CA MET A 121 19.86 -1.41 2.33
C MET A 121 20.50 -2.39 3.31
N ASP A 122 20.24 -2.27 4.61
CA ASP A 122 20.68 -3.25 5.59
C ASP A 122 19.93 -4.59 5.39
N VAL A 123 18.63 -4.53 5.14
CA VAL A 123 17.85 -5.74 4.79
C VAL A 123 18.45 -6.43 3.56
N TYR A 124 18.77 -5.69 2.50
CA TYR A 124 19.36 -6.28 1.30
C TYR A 124 20.78 -6.80 1.52
N GLY A 125 21.51 -6.22 2.47
CA GLY A 125 22.89 -6.64 2.81
C GLY A 125 22.95 -7.89 3.69
N HIS A 126 21.90 -8.20 4.44
CA HIS A 126 21.93 -9.25 5.47
C HIS A 126 20.90 -10.35 5.27
N ALA A 127 19.68 -10.00 4.81
CA ALA A 127 18.59 -10.95 4.65
C ALA A 127 18.57 -11.61 3.27
N LYS A 128 18.14 -12.86 3.25
CA LYS A 128 17.79 -13.55 2.00
C LYS A 128 16.35 -13.23 1.61
N PRO A 129 16.01 -13.18 0.30
CA PRO A 129 14.63 -12.98 -0.13
C PRO A 129 13.64 -14.02 0.41
N GLU A 130 14.12 -15.26 0.69
CA GLU A 130 13.35 -16.33 1.29
C GLU A 130 12.96 -16.02 2.73
N GLU A 131 13.84 -15.35 3.49
CA GLU A 131 13.53 -14.90 4.86
C GLU A 131 12.50 -13.78 4.84
N ALA A 132 12.59 -12.83 3.91
CA ALA A 132 11.58 -11.79 3.71
C ALA A 132 10.23 -12.38 3.27
N LEU A 133 10.23 -13.45 2.46
CA LEU A 133 9.03 -14.20 2.10
C LEU A 133 8.39 -14.88 3.33
N ILE A 134 9.20 -15.49 4.20
CA ILE A 134 8.74 -16.14 5.44
C ILE A 134 8.12 -15.09 6.36
N GLU A 135 8.80 -13.97 6.58
CA GLU A 135 8.31 -12.86 7.41
C GLU A 135 7.01 -12.29 6.86
N GLY A 136 6.97 -11.92 5.57
CA GLY A 136 5.76 -11.38 4.93
C GLY A 136 4.56 -12.34 5.02
N ARG A 137 4.81 -13.65 4.86
CA ARG A 137 3.78 -14.69 5.04
C ARG A 137 3.27 -14.74 6.49
N ALA A 138 4.16 -14.63 7.46
CA ALA A 138 3.80 -14.59 8.87
C ALA A 138 2.95 -13.35 9.20
N GLN A 139 3.31 -12.19 8.64
CA GLN A 139 2.57 -10.94 8.81
C GLN A 139 1.14 -11.04 8.24
N ILE A 140 0.97 -11.55 7.02
CA ILE A 140 -0.35 -11.72 6.42
C ILE A 140 -1.18 -12.71 7.23
N LYS A 141 -0.59 -13.86 7.61
CA LYS A 141 -1.28 -14.86 8.45
C LYS A 141 -1.70 -14.30 9.80
N ARG A 142 -0.88 -13.46 10.43
CA ARG A 142 -1.21 -12.77 11.69
C ARG A 142 -2.44 -11.87 11.53
N ALA A 143 -2.51 -11.08 10.46
CA ALA A 143 -3.66 -10.23 10.17
C ALA A 143 -4.94 -11.05 9.96
N LEU A 144 -4.87 -12.11 9.14
CA LEU A 144 -5.99 -13.01 8.87
C LEU A 144 -6.45 -13.73 10.14
N ALA A 145 -5.54 -14.25 10.95
CA ALA A 145 -5.84 -14.92 12.23
C ALA A 145 -6.46 -13.97 13.25
N ALA A 146 -6.12 -12.67 13.19
CA ALA A 146 -6.75 -11.66 14.01
C ALA A 146 -8.17 -11.27 13.54
N GLY A 147 -8.61 -11.77 12.40
CA GLY A 147 -9.96 -11.56 11.85
C GLY A 147 -10.08 -10.36 10.91
N ILE A 148 -8.95 -9.87 10.35
CA ILE A 148 -8.97 -8.84 9.32
C ILE A 148 -9.29 -9.46 7.97
N ASP A 149 -10.27 -8.89 7.26
CA ASP A 149 -10.55 -9.19 5.84
C ASP A 149 -9.53 -8.47 4.95
N VAL A 150 -8.34 -9.07 4.82
CA VAL A 150 -7.21 -8.44 4.09
C VAL A 150 -7.57 -8.21 2.63
N SER A 151 -7.48 -6.96 2.18
CA SER A 151 -7.86 -6.56 0.82
C SER A 151 -6.68 -6.47 -0.15
N HIS A 152 -5.48 -6.17 0.32
CA HIS A 152 -4.28 -6.00 -0.50
C HIS A 152 -3.02 -6.08 0.37
N ILE A 153 -1.88 -6.06 -0.29
CA ILE A 153 -0.58 -5.89 0.35
C ILE A 153 0.20 -4.76 -0.32
N ASP A 154 0.99 -4.08 0.48
CA ASP A 154 2.01 -3.13 0.03
C ASP A 154 3.31 -3.34 0.82
N SER A 155 4.24 -2.40 0.85
CA SER A 155 5.52 -2.61 1.51
C SER A 155 6.03 -1.36 2.19
N HIS A 156 6.22 -1.43 3.51
CA HIS A 156 6.86 -0.40 4.31
C HIS A 156 8.25 -0.06 3.75
N MET A 157 8.53 1.25 3.61
CA MET A 157 9.74 1.79 2.99
C MET A 157 10.07 1.21 1.58
N GLY A 158 9.10 0.56 0.91
CA GLY A 158 9.30 -0.07 -0.39
C GLY A 158 10.23 -1.29 -0.39
N THR A 159 10.58 -1.86 0.76
CA THR A 159 11.58 -2.93 0.91
C THR A 159 11.35 -4.12 -0.03
N MET A 160 10.09 -4.53 -0.21
CA MET A 160 9.75 -5.64 -1.11
C MET A 160 9.63 -5.23 -2.59
N GLN A 161 9.77 -3.94 -2.92
CA GLN A 161 9.45 -3.41 -4.25
C GLN A 161 10.67 -2.85 -5.00
N MET A 162 11.79 -2.59 -4.32
CA MET A 162 12.94 -1.90 -4.92
C MET A 162 14.08 -2.83 -5.34
N HIS A 163 14.05 -4.12 -5.00
CA HIS A 163 15.08 -5.09 -5.37
C HIS A 163 14.46 -6.29 -6.09
N PRO A 164 14.94 -6.70 -7.28
CA PRO A 164 14.29 -7.74 -8.11
C PRO A 164 14.02 -9.07 -7.40
N ALA A 165 14.92 -9.53 -6.52
CA ALA A 165 14.72 -10.78 -5.79
C ALA A 165 13.61 -10.66 -4.72
N PHE A 166 13.49 -9.50 -4.07
CA PHE A 166 12.44 -9.22 -3.10
C PHE A 166 11.09 -8.98 -3.79
N VAL A 167 11.07 -8.36 -4.97
CA VAL A 167 9.87 -8.26 -5.83
C VAL A 167 9.29 -9.63 -6.14
N LYS A 168 10.15 -10.64 -6.44
CA LYS A 168 9.68 -12.01 -6.66
C LYS A 168 8.97 -12.58 -5.42
N ALA A 169 9.52 -12.37 -4.25
CA ALA A 169 8.91 -12.79 -2.98
C ALA A 169 7.58 -12.05 -2.71
N TYR A 170 7.52 -10.74 -3.00
CA TYR A 170 6.31 -9.93 -2.92
C TYR A 170 5.19 -10.46 -3.82
N VAL A 171 5.50 -10.70 -5.08
CA VAL A 171 4.56 -11.27 -6.05
C VAL A 171 4.12 -12.68 -5.64
N GLN A 172 5.03 -13.49 -5.07
CA GLN A 172 4.69 -14.82 -4.57
C GLN A 172 3.66 -14.74 -3.44
N LEU A 173 3.79 -13.80 -2.50
CA LEU A 173 2.79 -13.55 -1.45
C LEU A 173 1.45 -13.14 -2.05
N ALA A 174 1.45 -12.24 -3.03
CA ALA A 174 0.23 -11.82 -3.72
C ALA A 174 -0.51 -12.99 -4.37
N VAL A 175 0.22 -13.90 -5.02
CA VAL A 175 -0.34 -15.12 -5.64
C VAL A 175 -0.85 -16.10 -4.58
N GLU A 176 -0.07 -16.33 -3.51
CA GLU A 176 -0.39 -17.28 -2.44
C GLU A 176 -1.69 -16.90 -1.70
N PHE A 177 -1.87 -15.61 -1.41
CA PHE A 177 -3.01 -15.11 -0.65
C PHE A 177 -4.14 -14.55 -1.53
N ASP A 178 -3.97 -14.57 -2.85
CA ASP A 178 -4.92 -14.01 -3.83
C ASP A 178 -5.28 -12.54 -3.52
N LEU A 179 -4.24 -11.71 -3.44
CA LEU A 179 -4.34 -10.30 -3.08
C LEU A 179 -3.79 -9.38 -4.17
N PRO A 180 -4.49 -8.28 -4.50
CA PRO A 180 -3.93 -7.18 -5.27
C PRO A 180 -2.73 -6.54 -4.54
N ILE A 181 -1.93 -5.81 -5.29
CA ILE A 181 -0.71 -5.18 -4.76
C ILE A 181 -0.62 -3.70 -5.14
N ARG A 182 0.08 -2.92 -4.30
CA ARG A 182 0.68 -1.65 -4.72
C ARG A 182 1.76 -1.93 -5.75
N MET A 183 1.73 -1.20 -6.87
CA MET A 183 2.67 -1.40 -7.97
C MET A 183 3.06 -0.09 -8.63
N ALA A 184 4.34 0.11 -8.86
CA ALA A 184 4.84 1.28 -9.59
C ALA A 184 4.20 1.40 -10.99
N SER A 185 3.97 2.62 -11.44
CA SER A 185 3.41 2.91 -12.77
C SER A 185 4.29 2.37 -13.88
N GLN A 186 3.71 2.07 -15.04
CA GLN A 186 4.45 1.59 -16.21
C GLN A 186 5.60 2.52 -16.61
N GLU A 187 5.35 3.84 -16.54
CA GLU A 187 6.37 4.85 -16.85
C GLU A 187 7.56 4.79 -15.88
N THR A 188 7.28 4.61 -14.58
CA THR A 188 8.31 4.47 -13.54
C THR A 188 9.15 3.22 -13.77
N LEU A 189 8.50 2.07 -13.98
CA LEU A 189 9.21 0.81 -14.22
C LEU A 189 10.04 0.82 -15.51
N SER A 190 9.53 1.45 -16.57
CA SER A 190 10.28 1.62 -17.81
C SER A 190 11.56 2.45 -17.61
N LYS A 191 11.47 3.52 -16.81
CA LYS A 191 12.64 4.35 -16.44
C LYS A 191 13.64 3.58 -15.56
N MET A 192 13.15 2.64 -14.75
CA MET A 192 13.99 1.78 -13.91
C MET A 192 14.57 0.58 -14.66
N GLY A 193 14.25 0.40 -15.94
CA GLY A 193 14.74 -0.72 -16.76
C GLY A 193 13.94 -2.02 -16.64
N HIS A 194 12.71 -1.95 -16.12
CA HIS A 194 11.82 -3.10 -15.92
C HIS A 194 10.46 -2.95 -16.65
N PRO A 195 10.43 -2.68 -17.98
CA PRO A 195 9.20 -2.39 -18.70
C PRO A 195 8.21 -3.58 -18.74
N GLU A 196 8.70 -4.82 -18.63
CA GLU A 196 7.87 -6.03 -18.74
C GLU A 196 7.20 -6.44 -17.42
N LEU A 197 7.64 -5.89 -16.28
CA LEU A 197 7.29 -6.39 -14.95
C LEU A 197 5.76 -6.34 -14.69
N ARG A 198 5.07 -5.28 -15.13
CA ARG A 198 3.60 -5.21 -14.96
C ARG A 198 2.89 -6.30 -15.76
N GLY A 199 3.34 -6.55 -16.98
CA GLY A 199 2.81 -7.63 -17.83
C GLY A 199 3.02 -9.01 -17.20
N GLU A 200 4.21 -9.28 -16.68
CA GLU A 200 4.54 -10.55 -16.01
C GLU A 200 3.69 -10.79 -14.75
N ILE A 201 3.43 -9.74 -13.97
CA ILE A 201 2.60 -9.84 -12.77
C ILE A 201 1.12 -9.98 -13.14
N SER A 202 0.64 -9.20 -14.10
CA SER A 202 -0.74 -9.29 -14.61
C SER A 202 -1.03 -10.68 -15.17
N ALA A 203 -0.08 -11.31 -15.88
CA ALA A 203 -0.20 -12.68 -16.39
C ALA A 203 -0.39 -13.74 -15.29
N LYS A 204 -0.05 -13.41 -14.04
CA LYS A 204 -0.34 -14.26 -12.85
C LYS A 204 -1.74 -14.01 -12.26
N GLY A 205 -2.53 -13.15 -12.89
CA GLY A 205 -3.88 -12.78 -12.45
C GLY A 205 -3.87 -11.84 -11.23
N ILE A 206 -2.80 -11.10 -11.00
CA ILE A 206 -2.72 -10.11 -9.92
C ILE A 206 -3.09 -8.74 -10.45
N LEU A 207 -4.01 -8.07 -9.76
CA LEU A 207 -4.44 -6.70 -10.05
C LEU A 207 -3.65 -5.67 -9.25
N PHE A 208 -3.52 -4.52 -9.83
CA PHE A 208 -2.88 -3.34 -9.24
C PHE A 208 -3.39 -2.07 -9.93
N PRO A 209 -3.33 -0.89 -9.29
CA PRO A 209 -3.73 0.39 -9.88
C PRO A 209 -2.97 0.70 -11.18
N ASP A 210 -3.60 1.45 -12.08
CA ASP A 210 -2.96 1.87 -13.34
C ASP A 210 -1.77 2.78 -13.08
N TYR A 211 -1.90 3.67 -12.06
CA TYR A 211 -0.89 4.66 -11.70
C TYR A 211 -0.61 4.59 -10.20
N PHE A 212 0.64 4.80 -9.86
CA PHE A 212 1.10 4.99 -8.49
C PHE A 212 1.87 6.30 -8.40
N VAL A 213 1.43 7.16 -7.48
CA VAL A 213 2.12 8.42 -7.22
C VAL A 213 3.26 8.14 -6.26
N TYR A 214 4.45 8.03 -6.82
CA TYR A 214 5.71 7.96 -6.10
C TYR A 214 6.43 9.31 -6.26
N GLU A 215 5.91 10.32 -5.61
CA GLU A 215 6.57 11.61 -5.51
C GLU A 215 6.81 11.87 -4.02
N GLU A 216 8.07 11.84 -3.60
CA GLU A 216 8.46 12.30 -2.28
C GLU A 216 8.33 13.82 -2.21
N LEU A 217 7.85 14.33 -1.08
CA LEU A 217 7.98 15.74 -0.73
C LEU A 217 9.47 16.10 -0.71
N LYS A 218 9.98 16.59 -1.82
CA LYS A 218 11.38 17.02 -1.92
C LYS A 218 11.61 18.19 -0.98
N ASP A 219 12.37 17.95 0.09
CA ASP A 219 12.66 18.95 1.11
C ASP A 219 11.40 19.37 1.90
N GLU A 220 10.93 18.51 2.83
CA GLU A 220 9.78 18.72 3.72
C GLU A 220 9.75 20.10 4.40
N LYS A 221 10.90 20.77 4.52
CA LYS A 221 11.03 22.10 5.10
C LYS A 221 10.68 23.24 4.14
N LYS A 222 10.62 22.97 2.83
CA LYS A 222 10.42 23.99 1.78
C LYS A 222 9.12 23.83 0.99
N GLN A 223 8.52 22.63 1.00
CA GLN A 223 7.31 22.36 0.25
C GLN A 223 6.12 22.29 1.18
N ASP A 224 5.11 23.12 0.93
CA ASP A 224 3.83 23.04 1.62
C ASP A 224 3.10 21.75 1.21
N VAL A 225 2.82 20.88 2.20
CA VAL A 225 2.19 19.56 2.02
C VAL A 225 0.84 19.69 1.31
N LYS A 226 0.04 20.69 1.68
CA LYS A 226 -1.25 20.94 1.04
C LYS A 226 -1.09 21.28 -0.44
N THR A 227 -0.21 22.23 -0.77
CA THR A 227 0.06 22.63 -2.16
C THR A 227 0.56 21.45 -2.99
N PHE A 228 1.42 20.62 -2.41
CA PHE A 228 1.90 19.39 -3.06
C PHE A 228 0.74 18.46 -3.42
N TRP A 229 -0.08 18.07 -2.46
CA TRP A 229 -1.17 17.11 -2.70
C TRP A 229 -2.28 17.67 -3.59
N LEU A 230 -2.61 18.95 -3.47
CA LEU A 230 -3.51 19.60 -4.45
C LEU A 230 -2.94 19.55 -5.87
N GLY A 231 -1.63 19.77 -6.02
CA GLY A 231 -0.93 19.66 -7.30
C GLY A 231 -0.98 18.26 -7.90
N VAL A 232 -0.84 17.22 -7.07
CA VAL A 232 -0.97 15.82 -7.47
C VAL A 232 -2.40 15.52 -7.94
N VAL A 233 -3.40 15.86 -7.12
CA VAL A 233 -4.82 15.58 -7.41
C VAL A 233 -5.29 16.30 -8.66
N ARG A 234 -4.83 17.54 -8.91
CA ARG A 234 -5.15 18.27 -10.16
C ARG A 234 -4.69 17.57 -11.43
N LYS A 235 -3.63 16.76 -11.35
CA LYS A 235 -3.01 16.08 -12.50
C LYS A 235 -3.50 14.64 -12.69
N LEU A 236 -4.46 14.16 -11.89
CA LEU A 236 -4.97 12.80 -12.05
C LEU A 236 -5.54 12.57 -13.44
N ARG A 237 -5.18 11.42 -14.00
CA ARG A 237 -5.63 10.93 -15.31
C ARG A 237 -6.82 9.98 -15.17
N PRO A 238 -7.62 9.73 -16.23
CA PRO A 238 -8.57 8.63 -16.25
C PRO A 238 -7.91 7.29 -15.93
N GLY A 239 -8.62 6.43 -15.20
CA GLY A 239 -8.14 5.15 -14.69
C GLY A 239 -8.02 5.17 -13.16
N VAL A 240 -7.39 4.14 -12.61
CA VAL A 240 -7.18 3.96 -11.15
C VAL A 240 -5.81 4.48 -10.76
N THR A 241 -5.78 5.52 -9.95
CA THR A 241 -4.53 6.06 -9.35
C THR A 241 -4.49 5.74 -7.87
N GLU A 242 -3.36 5.23 -7.40
CA GLU A 242 -3.04 5.14 -5.98
C GLU A 242 -2.07 6.24 -5.58
N LEU A 243 -2.35 6.88 -4.45
CA LEU A 243 -1.40 7.62 -3.64
C LEU A 243 -1.46 7.12 -2.20
N TYR A 244 -0.42 7.35 -1.43
CA TYR A 244 -0.36 6.98 -0.03
C TYR A 244 -0.08 8.18 0.86
N ILE A 245 -0.59 8.14 2.07
CA ILE A 245 -0.33 9.13 3.10
C ILE A 245 -0.04 8.42 4.43
N HIS A 246 0.65 9.13 5.32
CA HIS A 246 0.93 8.65 6.67
C HIS A 246 0.16 9.51 7.68
N ALA A 247 -1.11 9.21 7.87
CA ALA A 247 -1.94 10.01 8.78
C ALA A 247 -1.44 9.93 10.24
N GLY A 248 -1.40 11.08 10.93
CA GLY A 248 -1.05 11.16 12.34
C GLY A 248 -1.50 12.47 12.96
N THR A 249 -2.05 12.44 14.19
CA THR A 249 -2.37 13.67 14.92
C THR A 249 -1.17 14.15 15.72
N PRO A 250 -0.98 15.47 15.89
CA PRO A 250 0.12 16.00 16.70
C PRO A 250 -0.01 15.53 18.16
N SER A 251 1.01 14.79 18.64
CA SER A 251 1.08 14.31 20.01
C SER A 251 2.53 14.18 20.47
N ASP A 252 2.74 14.09 21.76
CA ASP A 252 4.08 13.84 22.32
C ASP A 252 4.57 12.42 21.96
N GLU A 253 3.64 11.45 21.83
CA GLU A 253 3.96 10.11 21.33
C GLU A 253 4.54 10.18 19.91
N LEU A 254 3.81 10.77 18.95
CA LEU A 254 4.23 10.82 17.56
C LEU A 254 5.55 11.58 17.38
N LYS A 255 5.71 12.70 18.11
CA LYS A 255 6.97 13.48 18.11
C LYS A 255 8.16 12.70 18.68
N ALA A 256 7.91 11.82 19.65
CA ALA A 256 8.96 10.98 20.22
C ALA A 256 9.38 9.84 19.30
N ILE A 257 8.46 9.34 18.46
CA ILE A 257 8.69 8.24 17.54
C ILE A 257 9.38 8.73 16.26
N THR A 258 8.83 9.73 15.58
CA THR A 258 9.26 10.10 14.22
C THR A 258 9.48 11.59 14.03
N GLY A 259 10.52 11.95 13.25
CA GLY A 259 10.77 13.32 12.82
C GLY A 259 9.75 13.83 11.77
N SER A 260 9.01 12.95 11.10
CA SER A 260 8.01 13.30 10.09
C SER A 260 6.61 13.62 10.66
N TRP A 261 6.49 13.81 11.97
CA TRP A 261 5.21 14.04 12.65
C TRP A 261 4.43 15.24 12.09
N GLN A 262 5.11 16.29 11.62
CA GLN A 262 4.49 17.48 11.05
C GLN A 262 3.85 17.16 9.69
N THR A 263 4.58 16.48 8.81
CA THR A 263 4.09 16.04 7.51
C THR A 263 2.88 15.11 7.68
N ARG A 264 2.97 14.14 8.59
CA ARG A 264 1.86 13.23 8.92
C ARG A 264 0.61 13.97 9.38
N SER A 265 0.78 15.01 10.19
CA SER A 265 -0.34 15.82 10.69
C SER A 265 -0.96 16.68 9.57
N GLN A 266 -0.15 17.20 8.68
CA GLN A 266 -0.63 17.99 7.55
C GLN A 266 -1.32 17.10 6.50
N GLU A 267 -0.80 15.91 6.24
CA GLU A 267 -1.46 14.92 5.36
C GLU A 267 -2.82 14.51 5.91
N PHE A 268 -2.90 14.21 7.22
CA PHE A 268 -4.17 13.93 7.89
C PHE A 268 -5.18 15.08 7.68
N GLU A 269 -4.75 16.33 7.89
CA GLU A 269 -5.63 17.49 7.75
C GLU A 269 -6.09 17.69 6.30
N VAL A 270 -5.18 17.58 5.34
CA VAL A 270 -5.46 17.74 3.90
C VAL A 270 -6.47 16.72 3.39
N PHE A 271 -6.32 15.44 3.80
CA PHE A 271 -7.20 14.38 3.30
C PHE A 271 -8.45 14.12 4.16
N THR A 272 -8.58 14.80 5.30
CA THR A 272 -9.75 14.67 6.19
C THR A 272 -10.63 15.90 6.17
N ASN A 273 -10.07 17.10 6.38
CA ASN A 273 -10.81 18.29 6.70
C ASN A 273 -10.74 19.40 5.65
N ASP A 274 -9.70 19.43 4.81
CA ASP A 274 -9.43 20.56 3.92
C ASP A 274 -10.52 20.79 2.87
N GLU A 275 -11.14 21.96 2.89
CA GLU A 275 -12.25 22.33 2.00
C GLU A 275 -11.82 22.52 0.53
N GLU A 276 -10.57 22.93 0.28
CA GLU A 276 -10.06 23.07 -1.09
C GLU A 276 -9.85 21.67 -1.71
N MET A 277 -9.33 20.70 -0.95
CA MET A 277 -9.22 19.32 -1.40
C MET A 277 -10.60 18.72 -1.69
N LYS A 278 -11.59 18.96 -0.82
CA LYS A 278 -12.97 18.50 -1.04
C LYS A 278 -13.56 19.10 -2.30
N SER A 279 -13.39 20.41 -2.50
CA SER A 279 -13.86 21.10 -3.70
C SER A 279 -13.18 20.56 -4.97
N LEU A 280 -11.86 20.38 -4.93
CA LEU A 280 -11.08 19.88 -6.06
C LEU A 280 -11.50 18.46 -6.48
N ILE A 281 -11.71 17.55 -5.52
CA ILE A 281 -12.18 16.18 -5.78
C ILE A 281 -13.57 16.20 -6.41
N ALA A 282 -14.47 17.04 -5.91
CA ALA A 282 -15.82 17.19 -6.43
C ALA A 282 -15.83 17.80 -7.85
N GLU A 283 -15.11 18.90 -8.08
CA GLU A 283 -15.01 19.58 -9.37
C GLU A 283 -14.45 18.68 -10.47
N GLN A 284 -13.43 17.91 -10.16
CA GLN A 284 -12.81 16.97 -11.10
C GLN A 284 -13.55 15.64 -11.22
N LYS A 285 -14.65 15.46 -10.48
CA LYS A 285 -15.46 14.22 -10.45
C LYS A 285 -14.61 12.98 -10.14
N ILE A 286 -13.66 13.11 -9.22
CA ILE A 286 -12.83 12.01 -8.77
C ILE A 286 -13.64 11.14 -7.82
N THR A 287 -13.61 9.82 -8.03
CA THR A 287 -14.28 8.85 -7.17
C THR A 287 -13.27 8.16 -6.25
N PRO A 288 -13.29 8.44 -4.93
CA PRO A 288 -12.45 7.70 -3.99
C PRO A 288 -12.91 6.25 -3.86
N ILE A 289 -11.98 5.31 -4.02
CA ILE A 289 -12.19 3.87 -3.85
C ILE A 289 -11.12 3.27 -2.93
N GLY A 290 -11.36 2.05 -2.42
CA GLY A 290 -10.35 1.23 -1.74
C GLY A 290 -9.80 0.13 -2.65
N TYR A 291 -9.06 -0.80 -2.04
CA TYR A 291 -8.52 -1.98 -2.73
C TYR A 291 -9.48 -3.17 -2.77
N ARG A 292 -10.47 -3.21 -1.87
CA ARG A 292 -11.45 -4.31 -1.83
C ARG A 292 -12.15 -4.55 -3.19
N PRO A 293 -12.59 -3.51 -3.93
CA PRO A 293 -13.13 -3.71 -5.28
C PRO A 293 -12.16 -4.39 -6.25
N LEU A 294 -10.85 -4.08 -6.16
CA LEU A 294 -9.82 -4.73 -6.99
C LEU A 294 -9.67 -6.21 -6.59
N ARG A 295 -9.64 -6.51 -5.29
CA ARG A 295 -9.56 -7.88 -4.78
C ARG A 295 -10.74 -8.73 -5.24
N ASP A 296 -11.93 -8.18 -5.11
CA ASP A 296 -13.16 -8.91 -5.43
C ASP A 296 -13.25 -9.15 -6.95
N LEU A 297 -12.83 -8.18 -7.76
CA LEU A 297 -12.66 -8.35 -9.20
C LEU A 297 -11.63 -9.43 -9.53
N GLN A 298 -10.43 -9.38 -8.93
CA GLN A 298 -9.37 -10.37 -9.12
C GLN A 298 -9.86 -11.79 -8.83
N ARG A 299 -10.54 -11.98 -7.71
CA ARG A 299 -11.10 -13.28 -7.32
C ARG A 299 -12.18 -13.77 -8.27
N LYS A 300 -13.07 -12.87 -8.72
CA LYS A 300 -14.11 -13.17 -9.72
C LYS A 300 -13.51 -13.64 -11.04
N GLU A 301 -12.54 -12.91 -11.58
CA GLU A 301 -11.89 -13.24 -12.85
C GLU A 301 -11.11 -14.57 -12.77
N ARG A 302 -10.43 -14.81 -11.64
CA ARG A 302 -9.72 -16.07 -11.41
C ARG A 302 -10.67 -17.28 -11.32
N GLN A 303 -11.88 -17.09 -10.80
CA GLN A 303 -12.91 -18.14 -10.79
C GLN A 303 -13.45 -18.46 -12.19
N GLN A 304 -13.55 -17.43 -13.05
CA GLN A 304 -14.02 -17.59 -14.43
C GLN A 304 -12.97 -18.20 -15.37
N ALA A 305 -11.69 -18.15 -15.01
CA ALA A 305 -10.60 -18.72 -15.80
C ALA A 305 -10.31 -20.19 -15.48
N LYS A 306 -10.96 -20.77 -14.47
CA LYS A 306 -10.93 -22.20 -14.10
C LYS A 306 -12.03 -22.97 -14.77
#